data_6e1406a51fe8c98010c27ed18c0d2a1a
#
_entry.id   6e1406a51fe8c98010c27ed18c0d2a1a
#
_cell.length_a   1.000
_cell.length_b   1.000
_cell.length_c   1.000
_cell.angle_alpha   90.00
_cell.angle_beta   90.00
_cell.angle_gamma   90.00
#
_symmetry.space_group_name_H-M   'P 1'
#
loop_
_entity.id
_entity.type
_entity.pdbx_description
1 polymer ?
#
loop_
_entity_poly.entity_id
_entity_poly.type
_entity_poly.pdbx_seq_one_letter_code
_entity_poly.pdbx_strand_id
1 'polypeptide(L)'
;MLNMEFSQRIVVETSKSEWLTSPSGNVFRKPLERAAAESGHATSVVRYEAGASFKSHSHPMGEEIFVIDGVFSDETGDYPAGTYIRNPPGSTHSPFSKDGCILFVKLNQFHPEDLSRIIINTNDPHGWRPGHGGLKVFPLHSFHTEGTALVLWPTGEKFLPHRHFDGEEIFVLGGVFQDELGQYPKGTWIRSPHLSAHHPFVAEETLILVKTGHLK
;
A
#
# COMPACT_ATOMS: atom_id res chain seq x y z
N MET A 1 -11.14 10.89 13.38
CA MET A 1 -10.31 11.03 12.15
C MET A 1 -8.85 10.87 12.55
N LEU A 2 -8.07 10.17 11.72
CA LEU A 2 -6.63 9.97 11.90
C LEU A 2 -5.93 10.37 10.60
N ASN A 3 -4.96 11.28 10.67
CA ASN A 3 -4.09 11.69 9.56
C ASN A 3 -4.84 12.12 8.27
N MET A 4 -6.01 12.74 8.40
CA MET A 4 -6.85 13.15 7.25
C MET A 4 -6.53 14.55 6.72
N GLU A 5 -5.48 15.21 7.22
CA GLU A 5 -4.98 16.48 6.69
C GLU A 5 -3.96 16.18 5.57
N PHE A 6 -4.41 16.18 4.31
CA PHE A 6 -3.58 15.78 3.16
C PHE A 6 -2.52 16.80 2.76
N SER A 7 -2.58 18.02 3.29
CA SER A 7 -1.52 19.03 3.12
C SER A 7 -0.29 18.78 4.00
N GLN A 8 -0.38 17.82 4.93
CA GLN A 8 0.70 17.50 5.84
C GLN A 8 1.43 16.22 5.42
N ARG A 9 2.77 16.26 5.55
CA ARG A 9 3.59 15.06 5.47
C ARG A 9 3.40 14.24 6.75
N ILE A 10 3.13 12.95 6.59
CA ILE A 10 2.93 12.00 7.70
C ILE A 10 3.94 10.87 7.54
N VAL A 11 4.51 10.43 8.66
CA VAL A 11 5.37 9.23 8.74
C VAL A 11 4.88 8.36 9.89
N VAL A 12 4.59 7.10 9.61
CA VAL A 12 4.16 6.12 10.62
C VAL A 12 5.04 4.87 10.51
N GLU A 13 5.84 4.61 11.52
CA GLU A 13 6.55 3.33 11.68
C GLU A 13 5.59 2.31 12.30
N THR A 14 5.10 1.36 11.52
CA THR A 14 4.09 0.40 12.01
C THR A 14 4.63 -0.54 13.09
N SER A 15 5.95 -0.73 13.19
CA SER A 15 6.58 -1.47 14.28
C SER A 15 6.31 -0.85 15.66
N LYS A 16 6.10 0.47 15.72
CA LYS A 16 5.81 1.24 16.93
C LYS A 16 4.31 1.42 17.18
N SER A 17 3.45 0.96 16.27
CA SER A 17 2.00 1.08 16.39
C SER A 17 1.41 -0.19 17.03
N GLU A 18 0.39 -0.03 17.85
CA GLU A 18 -0.36 -1.14 18.42
C GLU A 18 -1.33 -1.75 17.41
N TRP A 19 -1.59 -3.05 17.56
CA TRP A 19 -2.64 -3.74 16.84
C TRP A 19 -3.99 -3.48 17.50
N LEU A 20 -4.93 -2.92 16.76
CA LEU A 20 -6.31 -2.71 17.20
C LEU A 20 -7.19 -3.82 16.64
N THR A 21 -8.03 -4.41 17.50
CA THR A 21 -8.98 -5.44 17.07
C THR A 21 -10.04 -4.85 16.16
N SER A 22 -10.35 -5.53 15.06
CA SER A 22 -11.50 -5.20 14.20
C SER A 22 -12.80 -5.78 14.78
N PRO A 23 -13.97 -5.35 14.29
CA PRO A 23 -15.25 -5.93 14.72
C PRO A 23 -15.41 -7.44 14.48
N SER A 24 -14.63 -8.04 13.57
CA SER A 24 -14.62 -9.48 13.32
C SER A 24 -13.89 -10.31 14.39
N GLY A 25 -13.17 -9.68 15.31
CA GLY A 25 -12.49 -10.32 16.42
C GLY A 25 -11.12 -10.94 16.11
N ASN A 26 -10.99 -11.66 15.01
CA ASN A 26 -9.75 -12.37 14.62
C ASN A 26 -8.96 -11.64 13.51
N VAL A 27 -9.29 -10.38 13.26
CA VAL A 27 -8.57 -9.49 12.37
C VAL A 27 -8.16 -8.24 13.12
N PHE A 28 -6.91 -7.85 12.96
CA PHE A 28 -6.30 -6.71 13.63
C PHE A 28 -5.83 -5.68 12.63
N ARG A 29 -5.80 -4.41 13.04
CA ARG A 29 -5.41 -3.29 12.21
C ARG A 29 -4.39 -2.39 12.88
N LYS A 30 -3.47 -1.86 12.10
CA LYS A 30 -2.67 -0.67 12.42
C LYS A 30 -3.14 0.44 11.48
N PRO A 31 -4.02 1.34 11.92
CA PRO A 31 -4.49 2.44 11.09
C PRO A 31 -3.35 3.41 10.77
N LEU A 32 -3.25 3.83 9.50
CA LEU A 32 -2.28 4.81 9.03
C LEU A 32 -2.96 6.16 8.76
N GLU A 33 -4.12 6.10 8.10
CA GLU A 33 -5.04 7.21 7.95
C GLU A 33 -6.48 6.71 7.96
N ARG A 34 -7.42 7.52 8.45
CA ARG A 34 -8.80 7.06 8.60
C ARG A 34 -9.81 8.18 8.79
N ALA A 35 -10.83 8.22 7.94
CA ALA A 35 -11.89 9.22 8.03
C ALA A 35 -12.88 8.95 9.18
N ALA A 36 -13.28 7.67 9.37
CA ALA A 36 -14.20 7.26 10.43
C ALA A 36 -13.85 5.87 10.95
N ALA A 37 -14.52 5.41 12.00
CA ALA A 37 -14.20 4.13 12.66
C ALA A 37 -14.31 2.93 11.71
N GLU A 38 -15.44 2.77 11.00
CA GLU A 38 -15.70 1.59 10.15
C GLU A 38 -16.17 1.96 8.73
N SER A 39 -16.00 3.20 8.29
CA SER A 39 -16.45 3.64 6.97
C SER A 39 -15.57 4.75 6.39
N GLY A 40 -15.70 4.98 5.08
CA GLY A 40 -15.00 6.02 4.36
C GLY A 40 -13.54 5.69 4.06
N HIS A 41 -12.79 6.72 3.71
CA HIS A 41 -11.37 6.64 3.37
C HIS A 41 -10.54 6.03 4.50
N ALA A 42 -9.75 5.01 4.20
CA ALA A 42 -8.84 4.40 5.16
C ALA A 42 -7.64 3.74 4.47
N THR A 43 -6.47 3.87 5.09
CA THR A 43 -5.26 3.10 4.80
C THR A 43 -4.79 2.42 6.08
N SER A 44 -4.48 1.13 6.03
CA SER A 44 -4.11 0.34 7.21
C SER A 44 -3.18 -0.81 6.84
N VAL A 45 -2.35 -1.23 7.80
CA VAL A 45 -1.81 -2.59 7.80
C VAL A 45 -2.81 -3.48 8.54
N VAL A 46 -3.19 -4.60 7.93
CA VAL A 46 -4.21 -5.52 8.44
C VAL A 46 -3.61 -6.90 8.62
N ARG A 47 -3.86 -7.53 9.76
CA ARG A 47 -3.45 -8.90 10.05
C ARG A 47 -4.68 -9.77 10.26
N TYR A 48 -4.77 -10.83 9.48
CA TYR A 48 -5.68 -11.95 9.69
C TYR A 48 -4.97 -13.02 10.52
N GLU A 49 -5.56 -13.47 11.60
CA GLU A 49 -5.14 -14.69 12.28
C GLU A 49 -5.51 -15.93 11.45
N ALA A 50 -4.90 -17.07 11.74
CA ALA A 50 -5.26 -18.31 11.08
C ALA A 50 -6.76 -18.63 11.27
N GLY A 51 -7.45 -18.93 10.17
CA GLY A 51 -8.90 -19.19 10.15
C GLY A 51 -9.78 -17.95 10.24
N ALA A 52 -9.19 -16.75 10.25
CA ALA A 52 -9.97 -15.51 10.28
C ALA A 52 -10.72 -15.28 8.96
N SER A 53 -11.93 -14.72 9.06
CA SER A 53 -12.77 -14.41 7.90
C SER A 53 -13.67 -13.22 8.17
N PHE A 54 -14.12 -12.57 7.09
CA PHE A 54 -15.23 -11.62 7.12
C PHE A 54 -16.43 -12.18 6.35
N LYS A 55 -17.61 -11.81 6.81
CA LYS A 55 -18.84 -12.00 6.01
C LYS A 55 -18.73 -11.22 4.71
N SER A 56 -19.49 -11.65 3.70
CA SER A 56 -19.59 -10.91 2.45
C SER A 56 -19.92 -9.44 2.70
N HIS A 57 -19.14 -8.55 2.11
CA HIS A 57 -19.31 -7.12 2.23
C HIS A 57 -18.92 -6.41 0.92
N SER A 58 -19.37 -5.18 0.78
CA SER A 58 -19.13 -4.37 -0.42
C SER A 58 -18.11 -3.26 -0.16
N HIS A 59 -17.44 -2.85 -1.24
CA HIS A 59 -16.50 -1.73 -1.27
C HIS A 59 -17.07 -0.59 -2.11
N PRO A 60 -17.83 0.36 -1.52
CA PRO A 60 -18.54 1.40 -2.29
C PRO A 60 -17.65 2.22 -3.22
N MET A 61 -16.43 2.56 -2.77
CA MET A 61 -15.42 3.32 -3.52
C MET A 61 -14.13 2.52 -3.69
N GLY A 62 -14.24 1.18 -3.81
CA GLY A 62 -13.13 0.28 -4.10
C GLY A 62 -12.24 -0.07 -2.91
N GLU A 63 -11.42 -1.09 -3.16
CA GLU A 63 -10.42 -1.60 -2.24
C GLU A 63 -9.13 -1.93 -3.01
N GLU A 64 -7.99 -1.53 -2.46
CA GLU A 64 -6.66 -1.83 -2.97
C GLU A 64 -5.89 -2.60 -1.89
N ILE A 65 -5.31 -3.76 -2.25
CA ILE A 65 -4.60 -4.64 -1.33
C ILE A 65 -3.22 -4.96 -1.89
N PHE A 66 -2.21 -4.98 -1.03
CA PHE A 66 -0.95 -5.67 -1.27
C PHE A 66 -0.74 -6.71 -0.16
N VAL A 67 -0.56 -7.98 -0.55
CA VAL A 67 -0.30 -9.07 0.39
C VAL A 67 1.17 -9.04 0.78
N ILE A 68 1.45 -8.63 2.04
CA ILE A 68 2.81 -8.49 2.56
C ILE A 68 3.38 -9.85 2.99
N ASP A 69 2.53 -10.67 3.63
CA ASP A 69 2.93 -11.98 4.17
C ASP A 69 1.74 -12.93 4.22
N GLY A 70 2.00 -14.24 4.16
CA GLY A 70 0.97 -15.28 4.20
C GLY A 70 0.15 -15.40 2.92
N VAL A 71 -1.10 -15.86 3.05
CA VAL A 71 -2.05 -16.04 1.95
C VAL A 71 -3.39 -15.41 2.29
N PHE A 72 -3.78 -14.41 1.53
CA PHE A 72 -5.13 -13.85 1.54
C PHE A 72 -6.00 -14.63 0.54
N SER A 73 -7.26 -14.87 0.86
CA SER A 73 -8.17 -15.64 0.01
C SER A 73 -9.56 -15.01 -0.02
N ASP A 74 -10.27 -15.23 -1.11
CA ASP A 74 -11.71 -15.00 -1.24
C ASP A 74 -12.34 -16.12 -2.10
N GLU A 75 -13.64 -15.99 -2.44
CA GLU A 75 -14.35 -16.96 -3.28
C GLU A 75 -13.78 -17.10 -4.69
N THR A 76 -12.87 -16.23 -5.12
CA THR A 76 -12.30 -16.22 -6.47
C THR A 76 -10.88 -16.80 -6.52
N GLY A 77 -10.22 -17.00 -5.38
CA GLY A 77 -8.90 -17.62 -5.33
C GLY A 77 -8.07 -17.34 -4.08
N ASP A 78 -6.85 -17.84 -4.13
CA ASP A 78 -5.82 -17.66 -3.11
C ASP A 78 -4.73 -16.71 -3.61
N TYR A 79 -4.35 -15.75 -2.79
CA TYR A 79 -3.43 -14.67 -3.13
C TYR A 79 -2.24 -14.69 -2.16
N PRO A 80 -1.11 -15.30 -2.54
CA PRO A 80 0.08 -15.36 -1.68
C PRO A 80 0.77 -14.00 -1.55
N ALA A 81 1.70 -13.90 -0.60
CA ALA A 81 2.57 -12.74 -0.43
C ALA A 81 3.18 -12.29 -1.76
N GLY A 82 3.22 -10.98 -1.99
CA GLY A 82 3.58 -10.36 -3.26
C GLY A 82 2.43 -10.23 -4.26
N THR A 83 1.19 -10.57 -3.89
CA THR A 83 0.04 -10.32 -4.76
C THR A 83 -0.51 -8.91 -4.53
N TYR A 84 -0.73 -8.17 -5.61
CA TYR A 84 -1.44 -6.91 -5.65
C TYR A 84 -2.84 -7.09 -6.20
N ILE A 85 -3.84 -6.55 -5.52
CA ILE A 85 -5.26 -6.71 -5.85
C ILE A 85 -5.93 -5.33 -5.88
N ARG A 86 -6.75 -5.09 -6.89
CA ARG A 86 -7.69 -3.96 -6.95
C ARG A 86 -9.10 -4.50 -7.16
N ASN A 87 -9.96 -4.18 -6.24
CA ASN A 87 -11.39 -4.46 -6.28
C ASN A 87 -12.11 -3.13 -6.54
N PRO A 88 -12.73 -2.92 -7.72
CA PRO A 88 -13.28 -1.64 -8.12
C PRO A 88 -14.51 -1.23 -7.27
N PRO A 89 -14.97 0.04 -7.38
CA PRO A 89 -16.18 0.51 -6.73
C PRO A 89 -17.38 -0.41 -6.95
N GLY A 90 -18.09 -0.74 -5.87
CA GLY A 90 -19.24 -1.64 -5.88
C GLY A 90 -18.91 -3.14 -5.87
N SER A 91 -17.64 -3.53 -5.90
CA SER A 91 -17.24 -4.93 -5.75
C SER A 91 -17.65 -5.50 -4.40
N THR A 92 -17.83 -6.81 -4.35
CA THR A 92 -18.17 -7.58 -3.14
C THR A 92 -17.32 -8.82 -3.07
N HIS A 93 -16.93 -9.23 -1.86
CA HIS A 93 -16.27 -10.50 -1.60
C HIS A 93 -16.45 -10.97 -0.16
N SER A 94 -16.05 -12.22 0.10
CA SER A 94 -16.03 -12.85 1.42
C SER A 94 -14.60 -13.24 1.77
N PRO A 95 -13.77 -12.32 2.26
CA PRO A 95 -12.34 -12.57 2.46
C PRO A 95 -12.06 -13.44 3.67
N PHE A 96 -11.02 -14.27 3.57
CA PHE A 96 -10.52 -15.10 4.64
C PHE A 96 -9.02 -15.36 4.51
N SER A 97 -8.42 -15.92 5.56
CA SER A 97 -7.08 -16.48 5.50
C SER A 97 -7.02 -17.76 6.31
N LYS A 98 -6.62 -18.87 5.66
CA LYS A 98 -6.54 -20.18 6.30
C LYS A 98 -5.43 -20.23 7.35
N ASP A 99 -4.25 -19.75 6.98
CA ASP A 99 -3.03 -19.86 7.79
C ASP A 99 -2.58 -18.50 8.35
N GLY A 100 -3.35 -17.44 8.11
CA GLY A 100 -3.04 -16.06 8.47
C GLY A 100 -2.33 -15.30 7.35
N CYS A 101 -2.48 -13.96 7.36
CA CYS A 101 -1.78 -13.08 6.43
C CYS A 101 -1.64 -11.67 6.97
N ILE A 102 -0.73 -10.91 6.37
CA ILE A 102 -0.54 -9.47 6.62
C ILE A 102 -0.73 -8.73 5.30
N LEU A 103 -1.54 -7.70 5.32
CA LEU A 103 -1.94 -6.91 4.16
C LEU A 103 -1.63 -5.43 4.37
N PHE A 104 -1.29 -4.73 3.31
CA PHE A 104 -1.47 -3.29 3.20
C PHE A 104 -2.77 -3.04 2.44
N VAL A 105 -3.69 -2.26 3.02
CA VAL A 105 -5.06 -2.11 2.51
C VAL A 105 -5.44 -0.63 2.42
N LYS A 106 -6.01 -0.23 1.29
CA LYS A 106 -6.61 1.09 1.05
C LYS A 106 -8.08 0.91 0.70
N LEU A 107 -8.96 1.59 1.43
CA LEU A 107 -10.41 1.51 1.26
C LEU A 107 -11.00 2.86 0.83
N ASN A 108 -11.95 2.82 -0.10
CA ASN A 108 -12.72 3.97 -0.54
C ASN A 108 -11.87 5.11 -1.10
N GLN A 109 -10.89 4.78 -1.94
CA GLN A 109 -9.93 5.74 -2.49
C GLN A 109 -9.83 5.69 -4.02
N PHE A 110 -10.72 4.97 -4.69
CA PHE A 110 -10.72 4.89 -6.15
C PHE A 110 -11.38 6.10 -6.78
N HIS A 111 -10.89 6.49 -7.94
CA HIS A 111 -11.66 7.35 -8.82
C HIS A 111 -12.94 6.63 -9.22
N PRO A 112 -14.12 7.30 -9.23
CA PRO A 112 -15.40 6.63 -9.54
C PRO A 112 -15.46 5.93 -10.89
N GLU A 113 -14.68 6.38 -11.85
CA GLU A 113 -14.60 5.82 -13.21
C GLU A 113 -13.54 4.72 -13.36
N ASP A 114 -12.71 4.48 -12.33
CA ASP A 114 -11.73 3.40 -12.34
C ASP A 114 -12.39 2.07 -11.92
N LEU A 115 -12.95 1.39 -12.91
CA LEU A 115 -13.68 0.13 -12.73
C LEU A 115 -12.82 -1.12 -13.00
N SER A 116 -11.52 -0.95 -13.11
CA SER A 116 -10.60 -2.05 -13.42
C SER A 116 -10.38 -2.95 -12.21
N ARG A 117 -10.79 -4.24 -12.31
CA ARG A 117 -10.33 -5.28 -11.39
C ARG A 117 -8.96 -5.77 -11.83
N ILE A 118 -8.01 -5.79 -10.90
CA ILE A 118 -6.62 -6.17 -11.17
C ILE A 118 -6.16 -7.18 -10.12
N ILE A 119 -5.48 -8.23 -10.57
CA ILE A 119 -4.77 -9.19 -9.73
C ILE A 119 -3.41 -9.42 -10.38
N ILE A 120 -2.33 -9.06 -9.70
CA ILE A 120 -0.97 -9.17 -10.20
C ILE A 120 -0.11 -9.92 -9.16
N ASN A 121 0.54 -10.99 -9.59
CA ASN A 121 1.58 -11.64 -8.79
C ASN A 121 2.94 -10.97 -9.08
N THR A 122 3.44 -10.19 -8.13
CA THR A 122 4.72 -9.46 -8.29
C THR A 122 5.96 -10.35 -8.11
N ASN A 123 5.78 -11.61 -7.76
CA ASN A 123 6.87 -12.59 -7.77
C ASN A 123 7.23 -13.07 -9.19
N ASP A 124 6.45 -12.69 -10.21
CA ASP A 124 6.80 -12.93 -11.59
C ASP A 124 8.02 -12.06 -11.98
N PRO A 125 9.18 -12.66 -12.29
CA PRO A 125 10.37 -11.91 -12.65
C PRO A 125 10.22 -11.09 -13.94
N HIS A 126 9.28 -11.45 -14.81
CA HIS A 126 9.05 -10.78 -16.10
C HIS A 126 8.26 -9.47 -15.98
N GLY A 127 7.70 -9.18 -14.81
CA GLY A 127 6.99 -7.91 -14.56
C GLY A 127 7.90 -6.71 -14.33
N TRP A 128 9.16 -6.94 -13.96
CA TRP A 128 10.13 -5.88 -13.67
C TRP A 128 10.66 -5.20 -14.94
N ARG A 129 10.80 -3.90 -14.90
CA ARG A 129 11.33 -3.06 -15.97
C ARG A 129 12.44 -2.15 -15.44
N PRO A 130 13.43 -1.76 -16.29
CA PRO A 130 14.39 -0.74 -15.92
C PRO A 130 13.68 0.57 -15.55
N GLY A 131 14.07 1.17 -14.43
CA GLY A 131 13.68 2.51 -14.02
C GLY A 131 14.78 3.53 -14.32
N HIS A 132 14.74 4.69 -13.63
CA HIS A 132 15.82 5.67 -13.70
C HIS A 132 17.02 5.19 -12.89
N GLY A 133 18.24 5.42 -13.39
CA GLY A 133 19.46 4.94 -12.73
C GLY A 133 19.51 3.41 -12.64
N GLY A 134 19.81 2.89 -11.48
CA GLY A 134 19.82 1.45 -11.18
C GLY A 134 18.47 0.89 -10.72
N LEU A 135 17.43 1.72 -10.62
CA LEU A 135 16.12 1.29 -10.13
C LEU A 135 15.49 0.24 -11.06
N LYS A 136 14.72 -0.66 -10.45
CA LYS A 136 13.79 -1.54 -11.16
C LYS A 136 12.36 -1.22 -10.71
N VAL A 137 11.45 -1.15 -11.66
CA VAL A 137 10.04 -0.81 -11.42
C VAL A 137 9.16 -1.97 -11.84
N PHE A 138 8.23 -2.35 -11.00
CA PHE A 138 7.13 -3.26 -11.34
C PHE A 138 5.84 -2.45 -11.37
N PRO A 139 5.34 -2.03 -12.55
CA PRO A 139 4.10 -1.29 -12.67
C PRO A 139 2.91 -2.15 -12.21
N LEU A 140 2.05 -1.59 -11.34
CA LEU A 140 0.87 -2.28 -10.81
C LEU A 140 -0.41 -1.72 -11.40
N HIS A 141 -0.54 -0.39 -11.41
CA HIS A 141 -1.74 0.28 -11.93
C HIS A 141 -1.44 1.72 -12.33
N SER A 142 -2.23 2.25 -13.27
CA SER A 142 -2.28 3.67 -13.56
C SER A 142 -3.68 4.08 -14.02
N PHE A 143 -4.14 5.25 -13.56
CA PHE A 143 -5.40 5.85 -13.97
C PHE A 143 -5.29 7.37 -13.86
N HIS A 144 -5.47 8.09 -14.97
CA HIS A 144 -5.22 9.54 -15.07
C HIS A 144 -3.82 9.92 -14.54
N THR A 145 -3.76 10.71 -13.46
CA THR A 145 -2.53 11.14 -12.79
C THR A 145 -2.00 10.11 -11.79
N GLU A 146 -2.83 9.15 -11.40
CA GLU A 146 -2.45 8.15 -10.40
C GLU A 146 -1.55 7.08 -11.00
N GLY A 147 -0.51 6.71 -10.27
CA GLY A 147 0.34 5.58 -10.58
C GLY A 147 0.69 4.79 -9.32
N THR A 148 0.63 3.45 -9.41
CA THR A 148 1.04 2.53 -8.34
C THR A 148 2.07 1.56 -8.88
N ALA A 149 3.18 1.36 -8.16
CA ALA A 149 4.26 0.47 -8.56
C ALA A 149 5.02 -0.09 -7.35
N LEU A 150 5.70 -1.22 -7.54
CA LEU A 150 6.85 -1.55 -6.71
C LEU A 150 8.10 -0.93 -7.32
N VAL A 151 8.99 -0.43 -6.46
CA VAL A 151 10.30 0.07 -6.88
C VAL A 151 11.37 -0.61 -6.03
N LEU A 152 12.27 -1.32 -6.70
CA LEU A 152 13.46 -1.92 -6.11
C LEU A 152 14.65 -1.00 -6.31
N TRP A 153 15.25 -0.61 -5.21
CA TRP A 153 16.42 0.23 -5.11
C TRP A 153 17.64 -0.63 -4.83
N PRO A 154 18.62 -0.70 -5.72
CA PRO A 154 19.88 -1.40 -5.41
C PRO A 154 20.69 -0.65 -4.36
N THR A 155 21.56 -1.38 -3.66
CA THR A 155 22.45 -0.80 -2.64
C THR A 155 23.21 0.41 -3.15
N GLY A 156 23.16 1.51 -2.42
CA GLY A 156 23.87 2.75 -2.70
C GLY A 156 23.21 3.65 -3.76
N GLU A 157 22.02 3.29 -4.26
CA GLU A 157 21.32 4.10 -5.26
C GLU A 157 20.86 5.44 -4.68
N LYS A 158 20.91 6.46 -5.53
CA LYS A 158 20.46 7.83 -5.23
C LYS A 158 19.61 8.35 -6.37
N PHE A 159 18.52 8.98 -6.03
CA PHE A 159 17.66 9.61 -7.02
C PHE A 159 17.82 11.13 -6.98
N LEU A 160 17.63 11.80 -8.10
CA LEU A 160 17.70 13.25 -8.17
C LEU A 160 16.59 13.90 -7.32
N PRO A 161 16.84 15.11 -6.77
CA PRO A 161 15.77 15.88 -6.13
C PRO A 161 14.60 16.08 -7.10
N HIS A 162 13.40 15.77 -6.65
CA HIS A 162 12.20 15.87 -7.48
C HIS A 162 10.97 16.27 -6.67
N ARG A 163 9.89 16.61 -7.37
CA ARG A 163 8.61 17.03 -6.77
C ARG A 163 7.50 16.08 -7.14
N HIS A 164 6.55 15.92 -6.23
CA HIS A 164 5.37 15.08 -6.41
C HIS A 164 4.14 15.91 -6.71
N PHE A 165 3.74 15.96 -7.98
CA PHE A 165 2.45 16.50 -8.36
C PHE A 165 1.35 15.56 -7.86
N ASP A 166 0.33 16.12 -7.16
CA ASP A 166 -0.75 15.38 -6.50
C ASP A 166 -0.25 14.31 -5.51
N GLY A 167 0.92 14.59 -4.87
CA GLY A 167 1.46 13.85 -3.74
C GLY A 167 2.08 12.50 -4.04
N GLU A 168 2.67 11.94 -3.00
CA GLU A 168 3.28 10.61 -3.00
C GLU A 168 2.97 9.87 -1.71
N GLU A 169 2.77 8.57 -1.82
CA GLU A 169 2.66 7.65 -0.70
C GLU A 169 3.63 6.49 -0.90
N ILE A 170 4.38 6.14 0.15
CA ILE A 170 5.34 5.05 0.16
C ILE A 170 5.03 4.12 1.33
N PHE A 171 5.06 2.80 1.07
CA PHE A 171 5.15 1.78 2.11
C PHE A 171 6.44 0.97 1.91
N VAL A 172 7.32 0.96 2.91
CA VAL A 172 8.61 0.27 2.83
C VAL A 172 8.40 -1.22 3.10
N LEU A 173 8.56 -2.04 2.05
CA LEU A 173 8.36 -3.49 2.10
C LEU A 173 9.62 -4.24 2.55
N GLY A 174 10.80 -3.69 2.31
CA GLY A 174 12.09 -4.26 2.71
C GLY A 174 13.21 -3.23 2.67
N GLY A 175 14.26 -3.45 3.47
CA GLY A 175 15.37 -2.50 3.59
C GLY A 175 15.03 -1.24 4.36
N VAL A 176 15.77 -0.15 4.08
CA VAL A 176 15.62 1.18 4.69
C VAL A 176 15.59 2.24 3.61
N PHE A 177 14.43 2.84 3.38
CA PHE A 177 14.30 4.01 2.51
C PHE A 177 14.77 5.26 3.25
N GLN A 178 15.41 6.19 2.57
CA GLN A 178 16.02 7.37 3.17
C GLN A 178 15.81 8.61 2.30
N ASP A 179 15.70 9.76 2.96
CA ASP A 179 15.79 11.07 2.34
C ASP A 179 16.49 12.05 3.30
N GLU A 180 16.60 13.33 2.95
CA GLU A 180 17.17 14.37 3.80
C GLU A 180 16.41 14.61 5.10
N LEU A 181 15.18 14.07 5.22
CA LEU A 181 14.31 14.25 6.39
C LEU A 181 14.40 13.07 7.36
N GLY A 182 14.92 11.91 6.92
CA GLY A 182 15.04 10.76 7.83
C GLY A 182 15.37 9.43 7.19
N GLN A 183 15.26 8.39 8.02
CA GLN A 183 15.44 6.99 7.66
C GLN A 183 14.14 6.24 7.98
N TYR A 184 13.70 5.41 7.04
CA TYR A 184 12.39 4.77 7.07
C TYR A 184 12.58 3.25 6.88
N PRO A 185 12.69 2.49 7.98
CA PRO A 185 12.88 1.04 7.91
C PRO A 185 11.61 0.33 7.40
N LYS A 186 11.78 -0.94 7.04
CA LYS A 186 10.67 -1.85 6.68
C LYS A 186 9.45 -1.66 7.58
N GLY A 187 8.27 -1.55 6.99
CA GLY A 187 7.00 -1.30 7.67
C GLY A 187 6.73 0.17 7.96
N THR A 188 7.55 1.10 7.47
CA THR A 188 7.24 2.53 7.54
C THR A 188 6.32 2.92 6.39
N TRP A 189 5.27 3.67 6.72
CA TRP A 189 4.41 4.35 5.78
C TRP A 189 4.69 5.85 5.79
N ILE A 190 4.82 6.42 4.60
CA ILE A 190 5.08 7.84 4.38
C ILE A 190 4.00 8.37 3.44
N ARG A 191 3.40 9.50 3.78
CA ARG A 191 2.53 10.27 2.87
C ARG A 191 3.07 11.69 2.76
N SER A 192 3.40 12.09 1.55
CA SER A 192 3.97 13.39 1.21
C SER A 192 2.97 14.20 0.38
N PRO A 193 2.65 15.46 0.76
CA PRO A 193 1.60 16.25 0.13
C PRO A 193 1.93 16.66 -1.31
N HIS A 194 0.93 17.21 -1.99
CA HIS A 194 1.11 17.86 -3.29
C HIS A 194 2.26 18.88 -3.26
N LEU A 195 3.10 18.86 -4.30
CA LEU A 195 4.31 19.68 -4.46
C LEU A 195 5.41 19.45 -3.39
N SER A 196 5.28 18.45 -2.54
CA SER A 196 6.41 18.03 -1.71
C SER A 196 7.60 17.66 -2.58
N ALA A 197 8.80 17.85 -2.03
CA ALA A 197 10.03 17.51 -2.71
C ALA A 197 10.96 16.77 -1.75
N HIS A 198 11.72 15.83 -2.28
CA HIS A 198 12.78 15.16 -1.54
C HIS A 198 13.92 14.70 -2.45
N HIS A 199 15.00 14.24 -1.83
CA HIS A 199 16.18 13.66 -2.47
C HIS A 199 16.40 12.25 -1.89
N PRO A 200 15.68 11.22 -2.42
CA PRO A 200 15.75 9.91 -1.83
C PRO A 200 17.02 9.13 -2.21
N PHE A 201 17.47 8.29 -1.29
CA PHE A 201 18.60 7.40 -1.45
C PHE A 201 18.46 6.16 -0.56
N VAL A 202 19.27 5.15 -0.79
CA VAL A 202 19.34 3.95 0.05
C VAL A 202 20.79 3.53 0.29
N ALA A 203 21.09 3.00 1.48
CA ALA A 203 22.39 2.43 1.81
C ALA A 203 22.46 0.92 1.58
N GLU A 204 21.31 0.26 1.54
CA GLU A 204 21.12 -1.18 1.29
C GLU A 204 20.00 -1.40 0.27
N GLU A 205 19.90 -2.60 -0.28
CA GLU A 205 18.79 -2.92 -1.20
C GLU A 205 17.46 -2.69 -0.51
N THR A 206 16.59 -1.90 -1.13
CA THR A 206 15.32 -1.46 -0.55
C THR A 206 14.18 -1.64 -1.53
N LEU A 207 13.09 -2.25 -1.07
CA LEU A 207 11.85 -2.42 -1.83
C LEU A 207 10.75 -1.56 -1.24
N ILE A 208 10.11 -0.76 -2.08
CA ILE A 208 8.96 0.07 -1.70
C ILE A 208 7.75 -0.20 -2.59
N LEU A 209 6.56 -0.11 -2.00
CA LEU A 209 5.31 0.11 -2.71
C LEU A 209 5.07 1.62 -2.74
N VAL A 210 4.95 2.20 -3.93
CA VAL A 210 4.75 3.63 -4.11
C VAL A 210 3.46 3.91 -4.87
N LYS A 211 2.72 4.93 -4.43
CA LYS A 211 1.57 5.50 -5.13
C LYS A 211 1.76 7.00 -5.27
N THR A 212 1.57 7.51 -6.48
CA THR A 212 1.74 8.94 -6.82
C THR A 212 0.50 9.50 -7.50
N GLY A 213 0.32 10.82 -7.45
CA GLY A 213 -0.69 11.51 -8.25
C GLY A 213 -2.13 11.36 -7.76
N HIS A 214 -2.36 10.97 -6.51
CA HIS A 214 -3.68 10.64 -5.94
C HIS A 214 -4.13 11.54 -4.78
N LEU A 215 -3.26 12.44 -4.31
CA LEU A 215 -3.55 13.38 -3.22
C LEU A 215 -3.86 14.76 -3.82
N LYS A 216 -5.11 15.12 -3.89
CA LYS A 216 -5.58 16.42 -4.39
C LYS A 216 -6.05 17.31 -3.26
#